data_cc7a9b45289feb2fcc09bc0b30a40256
#
_entry.id   cc7a9b45289feb2fcc09bc0b30a40256
#
_cell.length_a   1.000
_cell.length_b   1.000
_cell.length_c   1.000
_cell.angle_alpha   90.00
_cell.angle_beta   90.00
_cell.angle_gamma   90.00
#
_symmetry.space_group_name_H-M   'P 1'
#
loop_
_entity.id
_entity.type
_entity.pdbx_description
1 polymer ?
#
loop_
_entity_poly.entity_id
_entity_poly.type
_entity_poly.pdbx_seq_one_letter_code
_entity_poly.pdbx_strand_id
1 'polypeptide(L)'
;MEDRLMEGYEEFRLFWGDAHTNIHGEDPNHPPLTKERLRRTLKAAEEHLDFLPIAYYPFECYYVKGLLVESCGPRERFLEDWKLVQEAVAEANKPGKFVTFLGYEWHGDRRRYGDHNVYYLRDYEPLDSSESLPELYENLRERGGIAVPHHTGYQVGERGKDWNFFDEELSPFVEIYSSHGSSEGCDTPFPMEYNLSMGPRVSGGTVQDGLNRGYKFGIIASGDNHRDYPGVWGNGLMAVFARELTRESLWEAFKKRRVYGVTGDRIRLYFSINGHVMGETFASKYPVEIKVEVVGCHAIDRIEIIKNGRVLYTYNHSGRWKVPKEEGDLVRAKLRVKCGWGPGRHYGFEKVECKVWKGSFELTEGRIISVEPCFTHFGQALRQVSERKCDFTFTTQPRTPLTPLLAQHHRLNFQGAIFEIEAPLRSVINLRVDPSRLSVPFRDALRTERVLALTEEAEELIREQFGLTREEVENPDVFWHNAWKMKVYRAIPYEGYHARFSHIDDDVERSENYYYVRVTQLNGQMAWSSPIWVRFEE
;
A
#
# COMPACT_ATOMS: atom_id res chain seq x y z
N MET A 1 15.50 23.09 -8.05
CA MET A 1 14.75 23.78 -6.96
C MET A 1 14.58 22.74 -5.87
N GLU A 2 15.15 22.96 -4.70
CA GLU A 2 14.81 22.15 -3.53
C GLU A 2 13.32 22.37 -3.27
N ASP A 3 12.53 21.30 -3.26
CA ASP A 3 11.11 21.35 -2.96
C ASP A 3 10.98 21.82 -1.50
N ARG A 4 10.67 23.11 -1.31
CA ARG A 4 10.45 23.66 0.03
C ARG A 4 9.23 22.95 0.62
N LEU A 5 9.45 22.22 1.72
CA LEU A 5 8.38 21.50 2.41
C LEU A 5 7.23 22.44 2.77
N MET A 6 6.00 21.91 2.79
CA MET A 6 4.83 22.68 3.22
C MET A 6 4.99 23.11 4.68
N GLU A 7 4.54 24.32 4.99
CA GLU A 7 4.50 24.87 6.34
C GLU A 7 3.89 23.87 7.34
N GLY A 8 4.58 23.64 8.46
CA GLY A 8 4.23 22.69 9.51
C GLY A 8 4.83 21.29 9.36
N TYR A 9 5.46 20.99 8.22
CA TYR A 9 6.10 19.67 7.99
C TYR A 9 7.63 19.72 7.98
N GLU A 10 8.26 20.87 8.24
CA GLU A 10 9.71 21.08 8.11
C GLU A 10 10.54 20.21 9.08
N GLU A 11 9.98 19.86 10.23
CA GLU A 11 10.63 19.02 11.23
C GLU A 11 10.48 17.52 10.98
N PHE A 12 9.63 17.13 10.02
CA PHE A 12 9.25 15.73 9.82
C PHE A 12 9.84 15.17 8.53
N ARG A 13 10.17 13.90 8.60
CA ARG A 13 10.49 13.05 7.45
C ARG A 13 9.32 12.10 7.21
N LEU A 14 9.14 11.71 5.97
CA LEU A 14 8.09 10.77 5.57
C LEU A 14 8.67 9.35 5.52
N PHE A 15 8.04 8.42 6.27
CA PHE A 15 8.40 7.02 6.33
C PHE A 15 7.24 6.13 5.89
N TRP A 16 7.58 5.00 5.25
CA TRP A 16 6.62 4.07 4.66
C TRP A 16 6.66 2.71 5.35
N GLY A 17 5.49 2.17 5.70
CA GLY A 17 5.35 0.86 6.31
C GLY A 17 4.07 0.15 5.89
N ASP A 18 3.95 -1.09 6.35
CA ASP A 18 2.74 -1.90 6.22
C ASP A 18 2.32 -2.34 7.62
N ALA A 19 1.22 -1.78 8.11
CA ALA A 19 0.74 -2.05 9.46
C ALA A 19 -0.16 -3.31 9.54
N HIS A 20 -0.25 -4.12 8.49
CA HIS A 20 -1.10 -5.31 8.49
C HIS A 20 -0.54 -6.40 7.58
N THR A 21 0.53 -7.05 8.02
CA THR A 21 1.04 -8.27 7.41
C THR A 21 0.85 -9.42 8.39
N ASN A 22 -0.07 -10.33 8.05
CA ASN A 22 -0.42 -11.47 8.89
C ASN A 22 0.64 -12.57 8.81
N ILE A 23 1.12 -13.01 9.97
CA ILE A 23 2.07 -14.11 10.12
C ILE A 23 1.34 -15.27 10.80
N HIS A 24 1.07 -16.31 10.03
CA HIS A 24 0.37 -17.49 10.52
C HIS A 24 1.31 -18.49 11.20
N GLY A 25 0.79 -19.20 12.20
CA GLY A 25 1.32 -20.48 12.62
C GLY A 25 1.09 -21.57 11.56
N GLU A 26 1.26 -22.83 11.92
CA GLU A 26 0.98 -23.97 11.04
C GLU A 26 -0.52 -24.14 10.83
N ASP A 27 -0.95 -24.17 9.57
CA ASP A 27 -2.31 -24.50 9.16
C ASP A 27 -2.31 -25.15 7.76
N PRO A 28 -3.46 -25.59 7.20
CA PRO A 28 -3.51 -26.21 5.87
C PRO A 28 -2.93 -25.36 4.72
N ASN A 29 -2.81 -24.04 4.90
CA ASN A 29 -2.32 -23.10 3.90
C ASN A 29 -0.92 -22.56 4.22
N HIS A 30 -0.44 -22.76 5.45
CA HIS A 30 0.83 -22.21 5.93
C HIS A 30 1.70 -23.28 6.60
N PRO A 31 3.01 -23.35 6.27
CA PRO A 31 3.94 -24.23 6.94
C PRO A 31 4.19 -23.78 8.40
N PRO A 32 4.78 -24.65 9.26
CA PRO A 32 5.15 -24.27 10.62
C PRO A 32 5.90 -22.96 10.69
N LEU A 33 5.63 -22.16 11.74
CA LEU A 33 6.36 -20.93 11.98
C LEU A 33 7.79 -21.25 12.43
N THR A 34 8.77 -20.68 11.76
CA THR A 34 10.19 -20.84 12.06
C THR A 34 10.91 -19.50 12.08
N LYS A 35 12.04 -19.43 12.79
CA LYS A 35 12.91 -18.23 12.76
C LYS A 35 13.35 -17.88 11.35
N GLU A 36 13.59 -18.86 10.48
CA GLU A 36 13.97 -18.62 9.08
C GLU A 36 12.83 -17.96 8.29
N ARG A 37 11.60 -18.47 8.43
CA ARG A 37 10.40 -17.88 7.79
C ARG A 37 10.20 -16.44 8.23
N LEU A 38 10.28 -16.15 9.54
CA LEU A 38 10.20 -14.79 10.10
C LEU A 38 11.32 -13.88 9.57
N ARG A 39 12.56 -14.35 9.59
CA ARG A 39 13.71 -13.60 9.05
C ARG A 39 13.55 -13.28 7.56
N ARG A 40 13.03 -14.22 6.78
CA ARG A 40 12.73 -13.99 5.35
C ARG A 40 11.71 -12.86 5.15
N THR A 41 10.63 -12.88 5.93
CA THR A 41 9.58 -11.83 5.90
C THR A 41 10.13 -10.46 6.30
N LEU A 42 10.83 -10.40 7.45
CA LEU A 42 11.41 -9.16 7.96
C LEU A 42 12.49 -8.59 7.02
N LYS A 43 13.31 -9.47 6.41
CA LYS A 43 14.30 -9.04 5.41
C LYS A 43 13.62 -8.50 4.15
N ALA A 44 12.56 -9.13 3.68
CA ALA A 44 11.81 -8.62 2.54
C ALA A 44 11.21 -7.24 2.82
N ALA A 45 10.71 -7.01 4.04
CA ALA A 45 10.25 -5.68 4.46
C ALA A 45 11.40 -4.66 4.46
N GLU A 46 12.54 -4.96 5.09
CA GLU A 46 13.73 -4.08 5.17
C GLU A 46 14.24 -3.64 3.78
N GLU A 47 13.99 -4.45 2.73
CA GLU A 47 14.42 -4.14 1.36
C GLU A 47 13.61 -3.01 0.71
N HIS A 48 12.40 -2.72 1.18
CA HIS A 48 11.53 -1.73 0.53
C HIS A 48 10.59 -0.95 1.45
N LEU A 49 10.61 -1.19 2.75
CA LEU A 49 9.85 -0.44 3.76
C LEU A 49 10.81 0.16 4.79
N ASP A 50 10.38 1.24 5.43
CA ASP A 50 11.11 1.87 6.53
C ASP A 50 10.76 1.21 7.88
N PHE A 51 9.51 0.75 8.03
CA PHE A 51 9.05 0.10 9.26
C PHE A 51 7.99 -0.98 8.99
N LEU A 52 7.87 -1.92 9.92
CA LEU A 52 6.88 -3.00 9.88
C LEU A 52 6.38 -3.35 11.28
N PRO A 53 5.15 -3.00 11.67
CA PRO A 53 4.42 -3.68 12.74
C PRO A 53 3.97 -5.06 12.26
N ILE A 54 4.38 -6.12 12.95
CA ILE A 54 3.94 -7.49 12.61
C ILE A 54 2.56 -7.73 13.20
N ALA A 55 1.66 -8.33 12.44
CA ALA A 55 0.40 -8.88 12.92
C ALA A 55 0.52 -10.42 12.99
N TYR A 56 0.98 -10.97 14.13
CA TYR A 56 0.91 -12.41 14.33
C TYR A 56 -0.56 -12.85 14.34
N TYR A 57 -0.87 -13.90 13.61
CA TYR A 57 -2.24 -14.41 13.45
C TYR A 57 -2.44 -15.66 14.31
N PRO A 58 -2.89 -15.55 15.58
CA PRO A 58 -3.04 -16.66 16.51
C PRO A 58 -4.32 -17.46 16.27
N PHE A 59 -4.56 -17.87 15.02
CA PHE A 59 -5.65 -18.74 14.62
C PHE A 59 -5.15 -20.03 14.03
N GLU A 60 -5.94 -21.07 14.15
CA GLU A 60 -5.80 -22.33 13.47
C GLU A 60 -6.94 -22.51 12.48
N CYS A 61 -6.60 -22.77 11.22
CA CYS A 61 -7.55 -23.20 10.20
C CYS A 61 -7.50 -24.71 10.07
N TYR A 62 -8.63 -25.38 10.08
CA TYR A 62 -8.72 -26.82 9.86
C TYR A 62 -10.02 -27.22 9.14
N TYR A 63 -10.05 -28.43 8.56
CA TYR A 63 -11.21 -28.89 7.83
C TYR A 63 -12.14 -29.74 8.71
N VAL A 64 -13.42 -29.38 8.78
CA VAL A 64 -14.49 -30.18 9.37
C VAL A 64 -15.41 -30.66 8.26
N LYS A 65 -15.37 -31.95 7.95
CA LYS A 65 -16.16 -32.55 6.85
C LYS A 65 -15.99 -31.81 5.50
N GLY A 66 -14.80 -31.29 5.24
CA GLY A 66 -14.50 -30.54 4.02
C GLY A 66 -14.80 -29.03 4.09
N LEU A 67 -15.37 -28.54 5.18
CA LEU A 67 -15.53 -27.10 5.44
C LEU A 67 -14.29 -26.59 6.17
N LEU A 68 -13.66 -25.55 5.63
CA LEU A 68 -12.57 -24.84 6.32
C LEU A 68 -13.19 -24.03 7.46
N VAL A 69 -12.72 -24.24 8.68
CA VAL A 69 -13.14 -23.50 9.87
C VAL A 69 -11.92 -22.90 10.56
N GLU A 70 -12.15 -21.78 11.23
CA GLU A 70 -11.15 -21.12 12.07
C GLU A 70 -11.45 -21.40 13.55
N SER A 71 -10.41 -21.57 14.34
CA SER A 71 -10.48 -21.82 15.77
C SER A 71 -9.35 -21.10 16.49
N CYS A 72 -9.56 -20.74 17.73
CA CYS A 72 -8.51 -20.20 18.60
C CYS A 72 -7.49 -21.28 19.05
N GLY A 73 -7.41 -22.44 18.42
CA GLY A 73 -6.43 -23.52 18.57
C GLY A 73 -5.84 -23.77 19.97
N PRO A 74 -4.84 -24.66 20.07
CA PRO A 74 -4.12 -24.88 21.33
C PRO A 74 -3.31 -23.64 21.71
N ARG A 75 -3.65 -23.04 22.87
CA ARG A 75 -2.98 -21.82 23.37
C ARG A 75 -1.47 -22.00 23.55
N GLU A 76 -1.03 -23.18 23.96
CA GLU A 76 0.39 -23.48 24.16
C GLU A 76 1.20 -23.28 22.89
N ARG A 77 0.69 -23.73 21.72
CA ARG A 77 1.34 -23.53 20.42
C ARG A 77 1.45 -22.06 20.06
N PHE A 78 0.40 -21.29 20.26
CA PHE A 78 0.43 -19.86 19.97
C PHE A 78 1.42 -19.10 20.87
N LEU A 79 1.60 -19.53 22.11
CA LEU A 79 2.60 -18.95 23.02
C LEU A 79 4.04 -19.32 22.62
N GLU A 80 4.25 -20.50 22.03
CA GLU A 80 5.55 -20.89 21.47
C GLU A 80 5.87 -20.07 20.23
N ASP A 81 4.94 -19.96 19.28
CA ASP A 81 5.06 -19.12 18.09
C ASP A 81 5.29 -17.65 18.48
N TRP A 82 4.56 -17.14 19.49
CA TRP A 82 4.70 -15.78 19.97
C TRP A 82 6.11 -15.47 20.48
N LYS A 83 6.76 -16.38 21.15
CA LYS A 83 8.17 -16.22 21.55
C LYS A 83 9.10 -16.07 20.34
N LEU A 84 8.87 -16.86 19.29
CA LEU A 84 9.63 -16.73 18.04
C LEU A 84 9.42 -15.37 17.40
N VAL A 85 8.18 -14.88 17.39
CA VAL A 85 7.83 -13.54 16.86
C VAL A 85 8.52 -12.43 17.67
N GLN A 86 8.45 -12.49 19.01
CA GLN A 86 9.12 -11.54 19.90
C GLN A 86 10.63 -11.44 19.63
N GLU A 87 11.31 -12.59 19.59
CA GLU A 87 12.74 -12.66 19.30
C GLU A 87 13.07 -12.09 17.91
N ALA A 88 12.32 -12.48 16.88
CA ALA A 88 12.57 -12.04 15.51
C ALA A 88 12.34 -10.54 15.32
N VAL A 89 11.29 -9.98 15.93
CA VAL A 89 10.99 -8.55 15.90
C VAL A 89 12.07 -7.73 16.61
N ALA A 90 12.52 -8.18 17.79
CA ALA A 90 13.59 -7.52 18.54
C ALA A 90 14.93 -7.55 17.76
N GLU A 91 15.29 -8.71 17.18
CA GLU A 91 16.51 -8.87 16.36
C GLU A 91 16.50 -7.99 15.10
N ALA A 92 15.34 -7.78 14.47
CA ALA A 92 15.21 -7.06 13.21
C ALA A 92 15.14 -5.54 13.40
N ASN A 93 14.87 -5.04 14.60
CA ASN A 93 14.77 -3.61 14.86
C ASN A 93 16.15 -2.93 14.76
N LYS A 94 16.29 -2.02 13.81
CA LYS A 94 17.53 -1.29 13.50
C LYS A 94 17.21 0.20 13.37
N PRO A 95 17.20 0.96 14.47
CA PRO A 95 16.93 2.39 14.43
C PRO A 95 17.75 3.12 13.36
N GLY A 96 17.11 4.01 12.63
CA GLY A 96 17.69 4.74 11.51
C GLY A 96 17.74 3.99 10.18
N LYS A 97 17.43 2.68 10.17
CA LYS A 97 17.45 1.85 8.95
C LYS A 97 16.14 1.13 8.69
N PHE A 98 15.65 0.39 9.68
CA PHE A 98 14.39 -0.37 9.61
C PHE A 98 13.85 -0.56 11.02
N VAL A 99 12.60 -0.19 11.25
CA VAL A 99 11.96 -0.27 12.57
C VAL A 99 10.85 -1.30 12.57
N THR A 100 10.81 -2.15 13.59
CA THR A 100 9.78 -3.17 13.76
C THR A 100 9.01 -2.93 15.05
N PHE A 101 7.72 -3.30 15.05
CA PHE A 101 6.89 -3.33 16.25
C PHE A 101 6.32 -4.72 16.44
N LEU A 102 6.29 -5.15 17.70
CA LEU A 102 5.64 -6.38 18.10
C LEU A 102 4.13 -6.21 18.04
N GLY A 103 3.43 -7.18 17.44
CA GLY A 103 1.98 -7.12 17.36
C GLY A 103 1.33 -8.42 16.88
N TYR A 104 0.03 -8.46 16.99
CA TYR A 104 -0.81 -9.58 16.63
C TYR A 104 -2.21 -9.10 16.23
N GLU A 105 -2.95 -9.92 15.50
CA GLU A 105 -4.36 -9.70 15.26
C GLU A 105 -5.18 -10.25 16.41
N TRP A 106 -5.96 -9.38 17.05
CA TRP A 106 -6.78 -9.73 18.21
C TRP A 106 -8.03 -10.50 17.77
N HIS A 107 -8.31 -11.59 18.49
CA HIS A 107 -9.35 -12.53 18.15
C HIS A 107 -10.34 -12.82 19.29
N GLY A 108 -10.72 -11.81 20.05
CA GLY A 108 -11.85 -11.88 20.98
C GLY A 108 -13.20 -11.94 20.26
N ASP A 109 -14.24 -11.38 20.82
CA ASP A 109 -15.55 -11.33 20.15
C ASP A 109 -15.56 -10.30 19.01
N ARG A 110 -14.86 -10.65 17.92
CA ARG A 110 -14.76 -9.81 16.72
C ARG A 110 -16.09 -9.63 15.97
N ARG A 111 -17.06 -10.52 16.18
CA ARG A 111 -18.42 -10.31 15.65
C ARG A 111 -19.06 -9.06 16.25
N ARG A 112 -18.89 -8.88 17.55
CA ARG A 112 -19.45 -7.75 18.28
C ARG A 112 -18.66 -6.46 18.11
N TYR A 113 -17.32 -6.55 18.08
CA TYR A 113 -16.44 -5.36 18.19
C TYR A 113 -15.76 -4.99 16.87
N GLY A 114 -15.75 -5.88 15.86
CA GLY A 114 -14.90 -5.79 14.69
C GLY A 114 -13.48 -6.27 14.96
N ASP A 115 -12.68 -6.38 13.92
CA ASP A 115 -11.30 -6.87 14.00
C ASP A 115 -10.32 -5.75 14.36
N HIS A 116 -9.27 -6.09 15.11
CA HIS A 116 -8.25 -5.14 15.57
C HIS A 116 -6.86 -5.75 15.52
N ASN A 117 -5.88 -4.99 15.01
CA ASN A 117 -4.48 -5.30 15.19
C ASN A 117 -3.94 -4.64 16.44
N VAL A 118 -3.25 -5.39 17.28
CA VAL A 118 -2.60 -4.87 18.48
C VAL A 118 -1.12 -4.67 18.22
N TYR A 119 -0.58 -3.52 18.63
CA TYR A 119 0.85 -3.23 18.55
C TYR A 119 1.38 -2.71 19.88
N TYR A 120 2.64 -3.05 20.16
CA TYR A 120 3.36 -2.64 21.35
C TYR A 120 4.60 -1.81 20.99
N LEU A 121 4.87 -0.79 21.81
CA LEU A 121 6.10 -0.03 21.69
C LEU A 121 7.31 -0.87 22.13
N ARG A 122 7.13 -1.69 23.17
CA ARG A 122 8.18 -2.52 23.79
C ARG A 122 8.19 -3.93 23.24
N ASP A 123 9.35 -4.57 23.31
CA ASP A 123 9.50 -5.99 23.04
C ASP A 123 8.99 -6.84 24.22
N TYR A 124 8.71 -8.10 23.96
CA TYR A 124 8.37 -9.12 24.96
C TYR A 124 7.06 -8.88 25.72
N GLU A 125 6.16 -8.06 25.19
CA GLU A 125 4.80 -7.92 25.74
C GLU A 125 3.98 -9.21 25.47
N PRO A 126 3.02 -9.56 26.35
CA PRO A 126 2.29 -10.82 26.23
C PRO A 126 1.33 -10.83 25.02
N LEU A 127 1.05 -12.02 24.50
CA LEU A 127 -0.10 -12.27 23.65
C LEU A 127 -1.36 -12.19 24.52
N ASP A 128 -2.14 -11.13 24.37
CA ASP A 128 -3.36 -10.92 25.15
C ASP A 128 -4.46 -11.89 24.73
N SER A 129 -5.27 -12.32 25.68
CA SER A 129 -6.35 -13.28 25.50
C SER A 129 -7.71 -12.76 25.93
N SER A 130 -7.87 -11.44 26.04
CA SER A 130 -9.14 -10.81 26.33
C SER A 130 -10.19 -11.21 25.30
N GLU A 131 -11.38 -11.54 25.74
CA GLU A 131 -12.50 -11.85 24.85
C GLU A 131 -13.29 -10.59 24.45
N SER A 132 -13.21 -9.53 25.27
CA SER A 132 -13.89 -8.27 25.01
C SER A 132 -12.93 -7.14 24.70
N LEU A 133 -13.34 -6.22 23.81
CA LEU A 133 -12.54 -5.05 23.45
C LEU A 133 -12.33 -4.09 24.64
N PRO A 134 -13.31 -3.84 25.54
CA PRO A 134 -13.07 -3.05 26.75
C PRO A 134 -11.97 -3.64 27.63
N GLU A 135 -11.94 -4.96 27.85
CA GLU A 135 -10.89 -5.64 28.62
C GLU A 135 -9.53 -5.52 27.91
N LEU A 136 -9.49 -5.69 26.59
CA LEU A 136 -8.28 -5.45 25.81
C LEU A 136 -7.76 -4.03 26.00
N TYR A 137 -8.63 -3.02 25.95
CA TYR A 137 -8.25 -1.62 26.17
C TYR A 137 -7.68 -1.36 27.57
N GLU A 138 -8.23 -1.97 28.62
CA GLU A 138 -7.68 -1.89 29.97
C GLU A 138 -6.26 -2.46 30.02
N ASN A 139 -6.06 -3.65 29.47
CA ASN A 139 -4.75 -4.29 29.41
C ASN A 139 -3.73 -3.48 28.60
N LEU A 140 -4.13 -2.91 27.46
CA LEU A 140 -3.25 -2.10 26.61
C LEU A 140 -2.88 -0.76 27.28
N ARG A 141 -3.77 -0.18 28.06
CA ARG A 141 -3.48 1.06 28.81
C ARG A 141 -2.35 0.84 29.81
N GLU A 142 -2.34 -0.30 30.50
CA GLU A 142 -1.29 -0.67 31.44
C GLU A 142 0.04 -0.97 30.75
N ARG A 143 -0.01 -1.62 29.57
CA ARG A 143 1.17 -2.08 28.82
C ARG A 143 1.72 -1.08 27.82
N GLY A 144 1.01 0.00 27.55
CA GLY A 144 1.43 1.01 26.54
C GLY A 144 1.27 0.53 25.12
N GLY A 145 0.26 -0.31 24.83
CA GLY A 145 -0.10 -0.78 23.50
C GLY A 145 -1.15 0.09 22.80
N ILE A 146 -1.45 -0.24 21.55
CA ILE A 146 -2.57 0.31 20.76
C ILE A 146 -3.32 -0.84 20.07
N ALA A 147 -4.62 -0.62 19.82
CA ALA A 147 -5.46 -1.53 19.05
C ALA A 147 -6.02 -0.79 17.82
N VAL A 148 -5.73 -1.29 16.63
CA VAL A 148 -6.06 -0.64 15.34
C VAL A 148 -7.23 -1.37 14.68
N PRO A 149 -8.43 -0.75 14.62
CA PRO A 149 -9.53 -1.32 13.87
C PRO A 149 -9.20 -1.40 12.37
N HIS A 150 -9.52 -2.53 11.74
CA HIS A 150 -9.32 -2.71 10.30
C HIS A 150 -10.59 -3.24 9.61
N HIS A 151 -10.64 -3.14 8.27
CA HIS A 151 -11.78 -3.43 7.39
C HIS A 151 -13.15 -3.13 8.02
N THR A 152 -13.25 -1.95 8.65
CA THR A 152 -14.34 -1.54 9.54
C THR A 152 -15.71 -1.47 8.87
N GLY A 153 -15.76 -1.31 7.54
CA GLY A 153 -16.97 -1.08 6.75
C GLY A 153 -17.83 -2.33 6.50
N TYR A 154 -17.52 -3.48 7.09
CA TYR A 154 -18.41 -4.64 7.05
C TYR A 154 -19.65 -4.48 7.92
N GLN A 155 -20.57 -5.45 7.85
CA GLN A 155 -21.78 -5.45 8.65
C GLN A 155 -21.44 -5.45 10.15
N VAL A 156 -21.93 -4.46 10.90
CA VAL A 156 -21.84 -4.44 12.36
C VAL A 156 -22.56 -5.67 12.93
N GLY A 157 -21.92 -6.38 13.84
CA GLY A 157 -22.38 -7.68 14.35
C GLY A 157 -21.88 -8.88 13.53
N GLU A 158 -21.23 -8.64 12.37
CA GLU A 158 -20.60 -9.65 11.50
C GLU A 158 -19.24 -9.15 10.99
N ARG A 159 -18.34 -8.78 11.88
CA ARG A 159 -16.95 -8.30 11.61
C ARG A 159 -16.80 -6.79 11.36
N GLY A 160 -17.89 -6.03 11.13
CA GLY A 160 -17.82 -4.57 11.03
C GLY A 160 -17.60 -3.90 12.38
N LYS A 161 -16.97 -2.73 12.37
CA LYS A 161 -16.67 -1.98 13.60
C LYS A 161 -17.93 -1.46 14.27
N ASP A 162 -18.16 -1.84 15.53
CA ASP A 162 -19.13 -1.17 16.41
C ASP A 162 -18.46 0.04 17.10
N TRP A 163 -18.80 1.24 16.63
CA TRP A 163 -18.26 2.50 17.15
C TRP A 163 -18.72 2.83 18.58
N ASN A 164 -19.66 2.09 19.18
CA ASN A 164 -19.99 2.25 20.61
C ASN A 164 -18.87 1.77 21.53
N PHE A 165 -17.94 0.98 20.99
CA PHE A 165 -16.76 0.46 21.69
C PHE A 165 -15.49 1.00 21.02
N PHE A 166 -15.24 2.30 21.17
CA PHE A 166 -14.06 2.95 20.59
C PHE A 166 -13.36 3.82 21.65
N ASP A 167 -12.05 3.72 21.73
CA ASP A 167 -11.18 4.50 22.61
C ASP A 167 -10.14 5.24 21.76
N GLU A 168 -10.22 6.58 21.72
CA GLU A 168 -9.35 7.44 20.88
C GLU A 168 -7.88 7.41 21.31
N GLU A 169 -7.61 7.12 22.58
CA GLU A 169 -6.25 7.03 23.11
C GLU A 169 -5.58 5.71 22.69
N LEU A 170 -6.33 4.61 22.73
CA LEU A 170 -5.83 3.27 22.45
C LEU A 170 -6.00 2.87 20.99
N SER A 171 -6.87 3.57 20.23
CA SER A 171 -7.03 3.41 18.78
C SER A 171 -6.72 4.73 18.07
N PRO A 172 -5.45 5.17 18.04
CA PRO A 172 -5.08 6.48 17.52
C PRO A 172 -5.31 6.62 16.00
N PHE A 173 -5.47 5.53 15.27
CA PHE A 173 -5.79 5.50 13.84
C PHE A 173 -6.58 4.25 13.45
N VAL A 174 -7.20 4.30 12.27
CA VAL A 174 -8.09 3.27 11.72
C VAL A 174 -7.66 2.97 10.28
N GLU A 175 -7.73 1.70 9.89
CA GLU A 175 -7.46 1.26 8.53
C GLU A 175 -8.65 1.60 7.61
N ILE A 176 -8.40 2.49 6.63
CA ILE A 176 -9.40 2.87 5.63
C ILE A 176 -9.41 1.95 4.41
N TYR A 177 -8.26 1.34 4.09
CA TYR A 177 -8.09 0.52 2.90
C TYR A 177 -7.09 -0.60 3.13
N SER A 178 -7.42 -1.77 2.61
CA SER A 178 -6.53 -2.94 2.56
C SER A 178 -6.83 -3.82 1.34
N SER A 179 -6.40 -5.07 1.37
CA SER A 179 -6.78 -6.08 0.36
C SER A 179 -8.29 -6.31 0.31
N HIS A 180 -9.02 -5.96 1.36
CA HIS A 180 -10.48 -6.06 1.45
C HIS A 180 -11.23 -4.95 0.68
N GLY A 181 -10.55 -3.88 0.29
CA GLY A 181 -11.16 -2.68 -0.27
C GLY A 181 -11.19 -1.53 0.74
N SER A 182 -12.00 -0.51 0.47
CA SER A 182 -12.07 0.70 1.29
C SER A 182 -13.25 0.71 2.24
N SER A 183 -12.98 0.99 3.51
CA SER A 183 -13.96 1.25 4.56
C SER A 183 -14.32 2.73 4.69
N GLU A 184 -13.97 3.60 3.73
CA GLU A 184 -14.13 5.05 3.84
C GLU A 184 -15.57 5.47 4.13
N GLY A 185 -16.50 5.09 3.28
CA GLY A 185 -17.94 5.40 3.38
C GLY A 185 -18.72 4.65 2.31
N CYS A 186 -20.05 4.58 2.40
CA CYS A 186 -20.86 3.72 1.54
C CYS A 186 -20.73 4.05 0.05
N ASP A 187 -20.70 5.32 -0.30
CA ASP A 187 -20.69 5.82 -1.69
C ASP A 187 -19.30 6.28 -2.14
N THR A 188 -18.24 5.62 -1.63
CA THR A 188 -16.85 5.96 -1.94
C THR A 188 -16.20 4.88 -2.79
N PRO A 189 -15.08 5.19 -3.51
CA PRO A 189 -14.37 4.22 -4.35
C PRO A 189 -13.91 2.97 -3.61
N PHE A 190 -13.63 1.91 -4.36
CA PHE A 190 -13.16 0.60 -3.87
C PHE A 190 -14.14 -0.07 -2.88
N PRO A 191 -15.32 -0.51 -3.32
CA PRO A 191 -16.25 -1.23 -2.46
C PRO A 191 -15.57 -2.50 -1.89
N MET A 192 -16.02 -2.92 -0.69
CA MET A 192 -15.51 -4.13 -0.02
C MET A 192 -16.22 -5.40 -0.52
N GLU A 193 -16.37 -5.53 -1.83
CA GLU A 193 -17.07 -6.64 -2.48
C GLU A 193 -16.12 -7.75 -2.95
N TYR A 194 -14.83 -7.52 -2.82
CA TYR A 194 -13.80 -8.39 -3.38
C TYR A 194 -13.36 -9.50 -2.44
N ASN A 195 -13.61 -9.38 -1.16
CA ASN A 195 -13.41 -10.49 -0.23
C ASN A 195 -14.69 -11.33 -0.18
N LEU A 196 -14.69 -12.41 -0.95
CA LEU A 196 -15.80 -13.21 -1.39
C LEU A 196 -16.84 -13.58 -0.32
N SER A 197 -16.42 -13.79 0.93
CA SER A 197 -17.29 -14.28 2.01
C SER A 197 -17.66 -13.23 3.05
N MET A 198 -16.92 -12.12 3.14
CA MET A 198 -17.12 -11.11 4.18
C MET A 198 -17.90 -9.88 3.71
N GLY A 199 -17.88 -9.58 2.40
CA GLY A 199 -18.61 -8.44 1.83
C GLY A 199 -20.12 -8.59 1.84
N PRO A 200 -20.85 -7.55 1.42
CA PRO A 200 -20.38 -6.24 0.93
C PRO A 200 -20.14 -5.21 2.04
N ARG A 201 -19.61 -4.01 1.65
CA ARG A 201 -19.54 -2.85 2.54
C ARG A 201 -20.93 -2.30 2.82
N VAL A 202 -21.17 -1.93 4.09
CA VAL A 202 -22.43 -1.32 4.55
C VAL A 202 -22.17 -0.15 5.49
N SER A 203 -23.16 0.73 5.69
CA SER A 203 -23.09 1.82 6.66
C SER A 203 -23.15 1.32 8.12
N GLY A 204 -22.70 2.17 9.03
CA GLY A 204 -22.69 1.93 10.47
C GLY A 204 -21.30 1.67 11.05
N GLY A 205 -20.42 0.96 10.30
CA GLY A 205 -19.05 0.66 10.70
C GLY A 205 -17.98 1.45 9.94
N THR A 206 -18.33 2.23 8.90
CA THR A 206 -17.34 2.91 8.06
C THR A 206 -16.53 3.97 8.81
N VAL A 207 -15.39 4.37 8.24
CA VAL A 207 -14.53 5.44 8.77
C VAL A 207 -15.31 6.75 8.92
N GLN A 208 -16.12 7.11 7.92
CA GLN A 208 -16.97 8.31 7.99
C GLN A 208 -18.05 8.20 9.07
N ASP A 209 -18.58 7.01 9.34
CA ASP A 209 -19.53 6.81 10.47
C ASP A 209 -18.85 7.11 11.82
N GLY A 210 -17.61 6.67 12.01
CA GLY A 210 -16.84 6.98 13.22
C GLY A 210 -16.54 8.49 13.37
N LEU A 211 -16.05 9.12 12.31
CA LEU A 211 -15.76 10.57 12.31
C LEU A 211 -17.04 11.40 12.53
N ASN A 212 -18.17 11.02 11.93
CA ASN A 212 -19.45 11.71 12.10
C ASN A 212 -20.05 11.56 13.51
N ARG A 213 -19.63 10.55 14.28
CA ARG A 213 -19.96 10.42 15.72
C ARG A 213 -19.09 11.31 16.60
N GLY A 214 -18.10 12.01 16.02
CA GLY A 214 -17.20 12.92 16.72
C GLY A 214 -15.91 12.28 17.21
N TYR A 215 -15.64 11.00 16.90
CA TYR A 215 -14.38 10.36 17.27
C TYR A 215 -13.20 10.92 16.47
N LYS A 216 -12.04 11.00 17.14
CA LYS A 216 -10.78 11.55 16.60
C LYS A 216 -9.74 10.46 16.43
N PHE A 217 -9.49 10.08 15.19
CA PHE A 217 -8.48 9.09 14.84
C PHE A 217 -7.80 9.45 13.52
N GLY A 218 -6.57 9.01 13.35
CA GLY A 218 -5.86 9.06 12.08
C GLY A 218 -6.37 8.01 11.11
N ILE A 219 -5.99 8.14 9.86
CA ILE A 219 -6.37 7.26 8.76
C ILE A 219 -5.12 6.61 8.22
N ILE A 220 -5.12 5.27 8.09
CA ILE A 220 -4.04 4.51 7.45
C ILE A 220 -4.60 3.57 6.38
N ALA A 221 -3.73 3.08 5.50
CA ALA A 221 -3.98 1.88 4.70
C ALA A 221 -2.89 0.85 4.98
N SER A 222 -3.18 -0.41 4.84
CA SER A 222 -2.26 -1.50 5.10
C SER A 222 -2.61 -2.75 4.32
N GLY A 223 -1.73 -3.77 4.33
CA GLY A 223 -1.80 -4.87 3.38
C GLY A 223 -2.95 -5.83 3.60
N ASP A 224 -3.21 -6.19 4.84
CA ASP A 224 -4.06 -7.32 5.23
C ASP A 224 -3.71 -8.57 4.40
N ASN A 225 -2.43 -8.92 4.50
CA ASN A 225 -1.83 -9.91 3.63
C ASN A 225 -1.46 -11.18 4.41
N HIS A 226 -2.12 -12.28 4.07
CA HIS A 226 -1.92 -13.60 4.67
C HIS A 226 -0.85 -14.48 3.98
N ARG A 227 0.17 -13.88 3.35
CA ARG A 227 1.19 -14.61 2.55
C ARG A 227 2.64 -14.32 2.97
N ASP A 228 2.86 -13.85 4.18
CA ASP A 228 4.17 -13.52 4.75
C ASP A 228 4.96 -12.43 3.99
N TYR A 229 4.42 -11.82 2.94
CA TYR A 229 5.10 -10.78 2.18
C TYR A 229 4.55 -9.40 2.52
N PRO A 230 5.29 -8.56 3.25
CA PRO A 230 4.83 -7.24 3.65
C PRO A 230 4.88 -6.23 2.50
N GLY A 231 4.02 -5.21 2.58
CA GLY A 231 4.03 -4.12 1.62
C GLY A 231 3.64 -4.49 0.20
N VAL A 232 2.70 -5.43 0.03
CA VAL A 232 2.19 -5.82 -1.30
C VAL A 232 1.65 -4.59 -2.01
N TRP A 233 2.29 -4.22 -3.13
CA TRP A 233 1.87 -3.07 -3.92
C TRP A 233 0.40 -3.18 -4.34
N GLY A 234 -0.37 -2.19 -3.93
CA GLY A 234 -1.78 -2.06 -4.24
C GLY A 234 -2.72 -2.68 -3.20
N ASN A 235 -2.22 -3.30 -2.14
CA ASN A 235 -3.06 -3.74 -1.02
C ASN A 235 -3.18 -2.69 0.08
N GLY A 236 -2.32 -1.70 0.11
CA GLY A 236 -2.30 -0.63 1.10
C GLY A 236 -0.91 -0.44 1.69
N LEU A 237 -0.56 0.81 1.97
CA LEU A 237 0.63 1.21 2.71
C LEU A 237 0.29 2.35 3.65
N MET A 238 0.95 2.37 4.79
CA MET A 238 0.90 3.44 5.77
C MET A 238 2.08 4.39 5.56
N ALA A 239 1.79 5.68 5.55
CA ALA A 239 2.78 6.75 5.56
C ALA A 239 2.77 7.48 6.90
N VAL A 240 3.94 7.83 7.41
CA VAL A 240 4.11 8.44 8.74
C VAL A 240 5.05 9.64 8.67
N PHE A 241 4.60 10.77 9.21
CA PHE A 241 5.44 11.94 9.42
C PHE A 241 6.05 11.91 10.83
N ALA A 242 7.31 11.52 10.92
CA ALA A 242 8.07 11.43 12.17
C ALA A 242 9.42 12.16 12.05
N ARG A 243 10.02 12.57 13.19
CA ARG A 243 11.31 13.27 13.18
C ARG A 243 12.45 12.34 12.80
N GLU A 244 12.40 11.11 13.29
CA GLU A 244 13.44 10.10 13.12
C GLU A 244 12.84 8.73 12.87
N LEU A 245 13.62 7.84 12.26
CA LEU A 245 13.25 6.44 12.08
C LEU A 245 13.63 5.63 13.32
N THR A 246 12.88 5.84 14.41
CA THR A 246 12.98 5.11 15.67
C THR A 246 11.60 4.70 16.14
N ARG A 247 11.50 3.68 17.03
CA ARG A 247 10.20 3.28 17.60
C ARG A 247 9.51 4.43 18.30
N GLU A 248 10.25 5.17 19.11
CA GLU A 248 9.75 6.28 19.92
C GLU A 248 9.19 7.40 19.05
N SER A 249 9.92 7.79 18.00
CA SER A 249 9.50 8.86 17.10
C SER A 249 8.30 8.45 16.22
N LEU A 250 8.28 7.20 15.72
CA LEU A 250 7.13 6.66 15.00
C LEU A 250 5.91 6.52 15.93
N TRP A 251 6.11 6.03 17.16
CA TRP A 251 5.02 5.87 18.12
C TRP A 251 4.41 7.21 18.54
N GLU A 252 5.25 8.22 18.73
CA GLU A 252 4.79 9.61 18.96
C GLU A 252 3.95 10.09 17.77
N ALA A 253 4.40 9.86 16.55
CA ALA A 253 3.65 10.20 15.34
C ALA A 253 2.32 9.44 15.24
N PHE A 254 2.28 8.16 15.64
CA PHE A 254 1.06 7.35 15.74
C PHE A 254 0.06 7.97 16.70
N LYS A 255 0.50 8.27 17.92
CA LYS A 255 -0.34 8.91 18.94
C LYS A 255 -0.82 10.31 18.54
N LYS A 256 -0.04 11.03 17.76
CA LYS A 256 -0.40 12.36 17.21
C LYS A 256 -1.16 12.29 15.90
N ARG A 257 -1.47 11.09 15.38
CA ARG A 257 -2.21 10.87 14.13
C ARG A 257 -1.55 11.49 12.89
N ARG A 258 -0.21 11.72 12.94
CA ARG A 258 0.57 12.19 11.79
C ARG A 258 0.86 11.06 10.82
N VAL A 259 -0.20 10.44 10.35
CA VAL A 259 -0.22 9.25 9.51
C VAL A 259 -1.21 9.44 8.37
N TYR A 260 -1.01 8.71 7.27
CA TYR A 260 -2.00 8.63 6.21
C TYR A 260 -1.89 7.33 5.42
N GLY A 261 -2.93 7.00 4.62
CA GLY A 261 -2.98 5.78 3.85
C GLY A 261 -2.85 6.00 2.35
N VAL A 262 -2.20 5.04 1.66
CA VAL A 262 -2.17 4.95 0.19
C VAL A 262 -2.49 3.54 -0.27
N THR A 263 -3.06 3.39 -1.48
CA THR A 263 -3.40 2.06 -2.01
C THR A 263 -2.19 1.23 -2.43
N GLY A 264 -1.08 1.85 -2.80
CA GLY A 264 0.13 1.15 -3.24
C GLY A 264 1.20 2.07 -3.80
N ASP A 265 0.83 3.02 -4.66
CA ASP A 265 1.73 4.08 -5.10
C ASP A 265 2.04 5.01 -3.92
N ARG A 266 3.31 5.31 -3.67
CA ARG A 266 3.76 6.17 -2.57
C ARG A 266 3.47 7.64 -2.86
N ILE A 267 2.18 7.98 -2.93
CA ILE A 267 1.72 9.35 -3.14
C ILE A 267 2.11 10.18 -1.92
N ARG A 268 2.97 11.18 -2.09
CA ARG A 268 3.31 12.13 -1.02
C ARG A 268 2.20 13.15 -0.91
N LEU A 269 1.57 13.21 0.25
CA LEU A 269 0.40 14.05 0.53
C LEU A 269 0.70 14.93 1.75
N TYR A 270 0.68 16.23 1.54
CA TYR A 270 0.79 17.25 2.58
C TYR A 270 -0.53 18.02 2.64
N PHE A 271 -1.04 18.19 3.83
CA PHE A 271 -2.32 18.83 4.09
C PHE A 271 -2.26 19.63 5.39
N SER A 272 -2.60 20.90 5.34
CA SER A 272 -2.66 21.76 6.53
C SER A 272 -3.84 22.73 6.48
N ILE A 273 -4.29 23.17 7.66
CA ILE A 273 -5.32 24.21 7.82
C ILE A 273 -4.76 25.26 8.79
N ASN A 274 -4.63 26.51 8.33
CA ASN A 274 -4.04 27.62 9.09
C ASN A 274 -2.66 27.27 9.72
N GLY A 275 -1.85 26.43 9.03
CA GLY A 275 -0.55 25.95 9.49
C GLY A 275 -0.59 24.70 10.39
N HIS A 276 -1.75 24.25 10.84
CA HIS A 276 -1.92 23.00 11.57
C HIS A 276 -1.91 21.80 10.63
N VAL A 277 -1.17 20.74 11.01
CA VAL A 277 -0.97 19.56 10.17
C VAL A 277 -1.99 18.45 10.45
N MET A 278 -2.03 17.43 9.60
CA MET A 278 -2.93 16.27 9.79
C MET A 278 -2.76 15.63 11.17
N GLY A 279 -3.89 15.24 11.78
CA GLY A 279 -3.99 14.68 13.13
C GLY A 279 -4.27 15.69 14.23
N GLU A 280 -4.12 16.98 13.96
CA GLU A 280 -4.29 18.05 14.95
C GLU A 280 -5.74 18.47 15.13
N THR A 281 -6.02 19.00 16.34
CA THR A 281 -7.28 19.68 16.69
C THR A 281 -6.92 21.07 17.19
N PHE A 282 -7.54 22.09 16.63
CA PHE A 282 -7.33 23.48 17.05
C PHE A 282 -8.63 24.29 17.00
N ALA A 283 -8.62 25.44 17.66
CA ALA A 283 -9.73 26.36 17.64
C ALA A 283 -9.40 27.54 16.72
N SER A 284 -10.37 28.00 15.92
CA SER A 284 -10.17 29.10 14.99
C SER A 284 -11.47 29.84 14.69
N LYS A 285 -11.32 31.11 14.34
CA LYS A 285 -12.36 31.88 13.63
C LYS A 285 -12.35 31.47 12.16
N TYR A 286 -13.50 31.57 11.52
CA TYR A 286 -13.62 31.42 10.06
C TYR A 286 -13.47 32.77 9.36
N PRO A 287 -12.98 32.83 8.13
CA PRO A 287 -12.61 31.68 7.28
C PRO A 287 -11.31 30.97 7.69
N VAL A 288 -11.17 29.71 7.28
CA VAL A 288 -9.92 28.95 7.41
C VAL A 288 -9.28 28.71 6.04
N GLU A 289 -7.95 28.76 6.00
CA GLU A 289 -7.18 28.46 4.77
C GLU A 289 -6.70 27.00 4.80
N ILE A 290 -7.12 26.23 3.80
CA ILE A 290 -6.76 24.85 3.59
C ILE A 290 -5.68 24.80 2.51
N LYS A 291 -4.50 24.25 2.82
CA LYS A 291 -3.39 24.06 1.88
C LYS A 291 -3.19 22.60 1.60
N VAL A 292 -3.04 22.26 0.32
CA VAL A 292 -2.79 20.86 -0.12
C VAL A 292 -1.64 20.87 -1.12
N GLU A 293 -0.72 19.92 -0.92
CA GLU A 293 0.33 19.60 -1.89
C GLU A 293 0.41 18.08 -2.09
N VAL A 294 0.43 17.65 -3.33
CA VAL A 294 0.49 16.25 -3.73
C VAL A 294 1.61 16.04 -4.73
N VAL A 295 2.45 15.02 -4.46
CA VAL A 295 3.40 14.49 -5.44
C VAL A 295 3.06 13.03 -5.68
N GLY A 296 2.40 12.75 -6.79
CA GLY A 296 1.97 11.42 -7.18
C GLY A 296 3.10 10.55 -7.76
N CYS A 297 2.75 9.31 -8.02
CA CYS A 297 3.58 8.35 -8.77
C CYS A 297 3.10 8.16 -10.21
N HIS A 298 1.95 8.74 -10.52
CA HIS A 298 1.32 8.82 -11.84
C HIS A 298 0.56 10.14 -11.97
N ALA A 299 0.00 10.43 -13.14
CA ALA A 299 -0.79 11.63 -13.34
C ALA A 299 -1.95 11.71 -12.36
N ILE A 300 -2.11 12.88 -11.74
CA ILE A 300 -3.23 13.17 -10.85
C ILE A 300 -4.51 13.29 -11.70
N ASP A 301 -5.59 12.68 -11.26
CA ASP A 301 -6.93 12.86 -11.80
C ASP A 301 -7.63 13.99 -11.05
N ARG A 302 -7.82 13.80 -9.73
CA ARG A 302 -8.45 14.80 -8.86
C ARG A 302 -7.93 14.71 -7.44
N ILE A 303 -8.10 15.82 -6.72
CA ILE A 303 -7.85 15.92 -5.28
C ILE A 303 -9.11 16.55 -4.66
N GLU A 304 -9.68 15.85 -3.68
CA GLU A 304 -10.92 16.24 -3.02
C GLU A 304 -10.65 16.60 -1.57
N ILE A 305 -11.12 17.77 -1.13
CA ILE A 305 -11.20 18.13 0.28
C ILE A 305 -12.56 17.68 0.78
N ILE A 306 -12.55 16.82 1.79
CA ILE A 306 -13.75 16.27 2.42
C ILE A 306 -13.96 16.99 3.75
N LYS A 307 -15.15 17.58 3.95
CA LYS A 307 -15.60 18.20 5.21
C LYS A 307 -16.82 17.45 5.72
N ASN A 308 -16.78 16.98 6.95
CA ASN A 308 -17.91 16.31 7.60
C ASN A 308 -18.52 15.16 6.76
N GLY A 309 -17.67 14.39 6.06
CA GLY A 309 -18.09 13.28 5.20
C GLY A 309 -18.59 13.68 3.80
N ARG A 310 -18.55 14.96 3.42
CA ARG A 310 -18.98 15.46 2.11
C ARG A 310 -17.86 16.17 1.38
N VAL A 311 -17.84 16.11 0.06
CA VAL A 311 -16.89 16.85 -0.76
C VAL A 311 -17.15 18.35 -0.63
N LEU A 312 -16.22 19.08 -0.03
CA LEU A 312 -16.22 20.54 0.05
C LEU A 312 -15.69 21.16 -1.23
N TYR A 313 -14.57 20.64 -1.74
CA TYR A 313 -13.89 21.18 -2.90
C TYR A 313 -13.22 20.08 -3.70
N THR A 314 -13.22 20.20 -5.03
CA THR A 314 -12.51 19.30 -5.93
C THR A 314 -11.54 20.09 -6.82
N TYR A 315 -10.25 19.80 -6.68
CA TYR A 315 -9.25 20.18 -7.65
C TYR A 315 -9.19 19.10 -8.74
N ASN A 316 -9.57 19.46 -9.96
CA ASN A 316 -9.45 18.59 -11.12
C ASN A 316 -8.18 18.94 -11.89
N HIS A 317 -7.30 17.95 -12.08
CA HIS A 317 -6.15 18.16 -12.93
C HIS A 317 -6.61 18.24 -14.39
N SER A 318 -6.03 19.18 -15.15
CA SER A 318 -6.42 19.40 -16.56
C SER A 318 -6.14 18.21 -17.48
N GLY A 319 -5.33 17.25 -17.04
CA GLY A 319 -4.84 16.14 -17.86
C GLY A 319 -3.89 16.59 -18.98
N ARG A 320 -3.53 17.87 -18.99
CA ARG A 320 -2.67 18.50 -20.00
C ARG A 320 -1.43 19.08 -19.32
N TRP A 321 -0.30 18.84 -19.91
CA TRP A 321 0.98 19.42 -19.54
C TRP A 321 1.78 19.79 -20.78
N LYS A 322 2.66 20.77 -20.64
CA LYS A 322 3.54 21.18 -21.73
C LYS A 322 4.70 20.20 -21.81
N VAL A 323 4.89 19.59 -22.98
CA VAL A 323 6.12 18.87 -23.29
C VAL A 323 7.05 19.85 -24.00
N PRO A 324 8.26 20.07 -23.49
CA PRO A 324 9.26 20.90 -24.15
C PRO A 324 9.50 20.45 -25.60
N LYS A 325 9.99 21.36 -26.44
CA LYS A 325 10.18 21.09 -27.86
C LYS A 325 11.65 20.87 -28.24
N GLU A 326 12.54 21.52 -27.52
CA GLU A 326 13.96 21.48 -27.82
C GLU A 326 14.60 20.22 -27.24
N GLU A 327 15.51 19.61 -27.98
CA GLU A 327 16.14 18.35 -27.61
C GLU A 327 17.01 18.42 -26.33
N GLY A 328 17.51 19.62 -26.03
CA GLY A 328 18.33 19.91 -24.86
C GLY A 328 17.54 20.21 -23.58
N ASP A 329 16.23 20.44 -23.69
CA ASP A 329 15.40 20.77 -22.53
C ASP A 329 15.37 19.62 -21.52
N LEU A 330 15.67 19.93 -20.26
CA LEU A 330 15.59 18.98 -19.16
C LEU A 330 14.13 18.79 -18.74
N VAL A 331 13.70 17.55 -18.70
CA VAL A 331 12.35 17.18 -18.26
C VAL A 331 12.46 16.22 -17.07
N ARG A 332 11.83 16.59 -15.95
CA ARG A 332 11.61 15.70 -14.83
C ARG A 332 10.31 14.93 -15.07
N ALA A 333 10.37 13.61 -15.02
CA ALA A 333 9.21 12.76 -15.27
C ALA A 333 9.25 11.48 -14.46
N LYS A 334 8.07 10.89 -14.22
CA LYS A 334 7.91 9.54 -13.66
C LYS A 334 7.41 8.59 -14.72
N LEU A 335 7.99 7.40 -14.79
CA LEU A 335 7.51 6.31 -15.63
C LEU A 335 7.58 4.99 -14.90
N ARG A 336 6.63 4.10 -15.20
CA ARG A 336 6.55 2.76 -14.64
C ARG A 336 7.04 1.73 -15.62
N VAL A 337 7.79 0.76 -15.14
CA VAL A 337 8.13 -0.48 -15.86
C VAL A 337 7.50 -1.64 -15.12
N LYS A 338 6.74 -2.48 -15.83
CA LYS A 338 6.16 -3.71 -15.29
C LYS A 338 6.51 -4.91 -16.16
N CYS A 339 6.80 -6.04 -15.49
CA CYS A 339 6.99 -7.35 -16.10
C CYS A 339 5.87 -8.30 -15.65
N GLY A 340 5.42 -9.19 -16.53
CA GLY A 340 4.36 -10.15 -16.20
C GLY A 340 3.63 -10.65 -17.44
N TRP A 341 2.31 -10.86 -17.30
CA TRP A 341 1.38 -11.31 -18.35
C TRP A 341 1.75 -12.65 -19.02
N GLY A 342 2.53 -13.48 -18.36
CA GLY A 342 3.02 -14.75 -18.91
C GLY A 342 1.94 -15.81 -19.11
N PRO A 343 2.36 -17.03 -19.44
CA PRO A 343 1.46 -18.13 -19.72
C PRO A 343 0.56 -18.46 -18.52
N GLY A 344 -0.59 -19.03 -18.80
CA GLY A 344 -1.59 -19.37 -17.77
C GLY A 344 -1.81 -20.87 -17.68
N ARG A 345 -1.76 -21.42 -16.46
CA ARG A 345 -2.06 -22.84 -16.24
C ARG A 345 -3.44 -23.25 -16.74
N HIS A 346 -4.41 -22.32 -16.76
CA HIS A 346 -5.74 -22.55 -17.30
C HIS A 346 -5.81 -22.70 -18.84
N TYR A 347 -4.73 -22.42 -19.56
CA TYR A 347 -4.61 -22.72 -20.99
C TYR A 347 -3.90 -24.06 -21.26
N GLY A 348 -3.81 -24.93 -20.27
CA GLY A 348 -3.20 -26.25 -20.41
C GLY A 348 -1.70 -26.29 -20.11
N PHE A 349 -1.09 -25.18 -19.71
CA PHE A 349 0.32 -25.15 -19.33
C PHE A 349 0.51 -25.68 -17.91
N GLU A 350 0.68 -27.00 -17.78
CA GLU A 350 0.82 -27.65 -16.47
C GLU A 350 2.15 -27.37 -15.77
N LYS A 351 3.21 -27.17 -16.54
CA LYS A 351 4.60 -27.08 -16.06
C LYS A 351 5.22 -25.68 -16.22
N VAL A 352 4.43 -24.64 -16.07
CA VAL A 352 4.98 -23.28 -16.17
C VAL A 352 5.62 -22.87 -14.85
N GLU A 353 6.90 -22.56 -14.90
CA GLU A 353 7.65 -22.01 -13.78
C GLU A 353 7.52 -20.47 -13.69
N CYS A 354 7.94 -19.92 -12.54
CA CYS A 354 8.08 -18.47 -12.38
C CYS A 354 9.15 -17.95 -13.35
N LYS A 355 8.89 -16.80 -13.96
CA LYS A 355 9.89 -16.11 -14.81
C LYS A 355 10.73 -15.19 -13.93
N VAL A 356 12.04 -15.39 -13.97
CA VAL A 356 13.01 -14.48 -13.36
C VAL A 356 13.54 -13.53 -14.42
N TRP A 357 13.28 -12.24 -14.22
CA TRP A 357 13.73 -11.14 -15.08
C TRP A 357 14.98 -10.51 -14.44
N LYS A 358 16.14 -10.76 -15.00
CA LYS A 358 17.36 -10.06 -14.63
C LYS A 358 17.65 -9.00 -15.68
N GLY A 359 17.67 -7.75 -15.26
CA GLY A 359 17.75 -6.66 -16.21
C GLY A 359 18.27 -5.36 -15.64
N SER A 360 18.28 -4.35 -16.49
CA SER A 360 18.65 -2.98 -16.09
C SER A 360 17.81 -1.95 -16.82
N PHE A 361 17.58 -0.84 -16.12
CA PHE A 361 17.10 0.43 -16.65
C PHE A 361 18.27 1.40 -16.73
N GLU A 362 18.51 2.01 -17.88
CA GLU A 362 19.64 2.92 -18.08
C GLU A 362 19.27 4.11 -18.99
N LEU A 363 19.71 5.30 -18.60
CA LEU A 363 19.59 6.51 -19.39
C LEU A 363 20.89 6.80 -20.14
N THR A 364 20.80 7.21 -21.41
CA THR A 364 22.00 7.68 -22.15
C THR A 364 22.49 9.01 -21.62
N GLU A 365 21.57 9.89 -21.23
CA GLU A 365 21.85 11.21 -20.62
C GLU A 365 20.83 11.50 -19.50
N GLY A 366 21.20 12.39 -18.56
CA GLY A 366 20.36 12.74 -17.41
C GLY A 366 20.66 11.90 -16.17
N ARG A 367 19.68 11.79 -15.27
CA ARG A 367 19.84 11.05 -14.01
C ARG A 367 18.53 10.41 -13.54
N ILE A 368 18.63 9.36 -12.77
CA ILE A 368 17.54 8.75 -12.00
C ILE A 368 17.50 9.46 -10.64
N ILE A 369 16.38 10.12 -10.34
CA ILE A 369 16.17 10.84 -9.09
C ILE A 369 15.78 9.86 -7.98
N SER A 370 14.81 8.96 -8.27
CA SER A 370 14.35 7.94 -7.33
C SER A 370 13.81 6.71 -8.07
N VAL A 371 13.79 5.60 -7.35
CA VAL A 371 13.18 4.34 -7.82
C VAL A 371 12.25 3.84 -6.72
N GLU A 372 10.97 3.64 -7.06
CA GLU A 372 9.95 3.15 -6.14
C GLU A 372 9.50 1.74 -6.54
N PRO A 373 9.51 0.75 -5.63
CA PRO A 373 9.11 -0.61 -5.94
C PRO A 373 7.59 -0.75 -6.13
N CYS A 374 7.20 -1.63 -7.07
CA CYS A 374 5.83 -2.12 -7.21
C CYS A 374 5.85 -3.64 -7.00
N PHE A 375 6.25 -4.07 -5.81
CA PHE A 375 6.46 -5.47 -5.47
C PHE A 375 5.20 -6.12 -4.90
N THR A 376 4.98 -7.40 -5.23
CA THR A 376 3.80 -8.13 -4.79
C THR A 376 4.12 -9.44 -4.07
N HIS A 377 5.36 -9.93 -4.15
CA HIS A 377 5.82 -11.14 -3.47
C HIS A 377 7.35 -11.24 -3.49
N PHE A 378 7.89 -12.26 -2.83
CA PHE A 378 9.34 -12.51 -2.70
C PHE A 378 10.07 -12.66 -4.05
N GLY A 379 11.38 -12.45 -4.02
CA GLY A 379 12.27 -12.63 -5.16
C GLY A 379 12.45 -11.36 -6.01
N GLN A 380 12.24 -10.19 -5.41
CA GLN A 380 12.35 -8.89 -6.04
C GLN A 380 13.60 -8.16 -5.54
N ALA A 381 14.27 -7.43 -6.42
CA ALA A 381 15.35 -6.54 -6.04
C ALA A 381 15.48 -5.35 -6.99
N LEU A 382 15.87 -4.21 -6.44
CA LEU A 382 16.23 -2.99 -7.15
C LEU A 382 17.56 -2.48 -6.60
N ARG A 383 18.48 -2.17 -7.49
CA ARG A 383 19.80 -1.65 -7.12
C ARG A 383 20.20 -0.52 -8.05
N GLN A 384 20.16 0.70 -7.56
CA GLN A 384 20.74 1.83 -8.29
C GLN A 384 22.26 1.71 -8.27
N VAL A 385 22.84 1.52 -9.45
CA VAL A 385 24.27 1.27 -9.66
C VAL A 385 25.03 2.57 -9.91
N SER A 386 24.37 3.52 -10.59
CA SER A 386 24.89 4.85 -10.86
C SER A 386 23.74 5.86 -10.95
N GLU A 387 24.06 7.14 -11.15
CA GLU A 387 23.05 8.17 -11.38
C GLU A 387 22.14 7.88 -12.60
N ARG A 388 22.59 7.07 -13.54
CA ARG A 388 21.87 6.76 -14.79
C ARG A 388 21.43 5.33 -14.91
N LYS A 389 21.82 4.43 -13.98
CA LYS A 389 21.56 3.00 -14.12
C LYS A 389 21.01 2.39 -12.83
N CYS A 390 19.95 1.62 -12.98
CA CYS A 390 19.37 0.76 -11.96
C CYS A 390 19.26 -0.68 -12.48
N ASP A 391 19.89 -1.62 -11.79
CA ASP A 391 19.73 -3.04 -12.04
C ASP A 391 18.50 -3.54 -11.28
N PHE A 392 17.78 -4.50 -11.85
CA PHE A 392 16.63 -5.12 -11.20
C PHE A 392 16.62 -6.64 -11.38
N THR A 393 16.02 -7.30 -10.40
CA THR A 393 15.57 -8.68 -10.51
C THR A 393 14.09 -8.71 -10.16
N PHE A 394 13.26 -9.20 -11.07
CA PHE A 394 11.84 -9.43 -10.83
C PHE A 394 11.53 -10.90 -11.03
N THR A 395 10.75 -11.47 -10.14
CA THR A 395 10.21 -12.84 -10.27
C THR A 395 8.71 -12.72 -10.44
N THR A 396 8.18 -13.20 -11.56
CA THR A 396 6.75 -13.18 -11.87
C THR A 396 6.18 -14.58 -11.90
N GLN A 397 4.98 -14.73 -11.35
CA GLN A 397 4.29 -16.02 -11.30
C GLN A 397 3.43 -16.23 -12.57
N PRO A 398 3.24 -17.48 -13.02
CA PRO A 398 2.29 -17.79 -14.06
C PRO A 398 0.86 -17.46 -13.62
N ARG A 399 -0.01 -17.15 -14.58
CA ARG A 399 -1.43 -16.93 -14.32
C ARG A 399 -2.12 -18.23 -13.86
N THR A 400 -3.03 -18.10 -12.91
CA THR A 400 -3.85 -19.22 -12.42
C THR A 400 -5.33 -18.99 -12.73
N PRO A 401 -6.19 -20.02 -12.73
CA PRO A 401 -7.63 -19.86 -12.93
C PRO A 401 -8.28 -18.93 -11.91
N LEU A 402 -7.74 -18.88 -10.68
CA LEU A 402 -8.23 -18.02 -9.59
C LEU A 402 -7.79 -16.56 -9.74
N THR A 403 -6.83 -16.25 -10.62
CA THR A 403 -6.33 -14.88 -10.80
C THR A 403 -7.46 -13.88 -11.08
N PRO A 404 -8.47 -14.15 -11.94
CA PRO A 404 -9.60 -13.25 -12.15
C PRO A 404 -10.54 -13.12 -10.94
N LEU A 405 -10.75 -14.19 -10.19
CA LEU A 405 -11.65 -14.22 -9.04
C LEU A 405 -11.07 -13.47 -7.83
N LEU A 406 -9.75 -13.46 -7.75
CA LEU A 406 -9.00 -12.75 -6.73
C LEU A 406 -8.55 -11.39 -7.28
N ALA A 407 -9.49 -10.54 -7.70
CA ALA A 407 -9.18 -9.28 -8.42
C ALA A 407 -8.15 -8.41 -7.68
N GLN A 408 -8.14 -8.41 -6.37
CA GLN A 408 -7.13 -7.76 -5.54
C GLN A 408 -5.78 -8.48 -5.58
N HIS A 409 -5.78 -9.79 -5.85
CA HIS A 409 -4.58 -10.63 -5.95
C HIS A 409 -4.07 -10.81 -7.38
N HIS A 410 -4.71 -10.21 -8.39
CA HIS A 410 -4.19 -10.16 -9.78
C HIS A 410 -2.77 -9.63 -9.86
N ARG A 411 -2.43 -8.83 -8.90
CA ARG A 411 -1.18 -8.09 -8.82
C ARG A 411 0.02 -9.00 -8.66
N LEU A 412 -0.18 -10.22 -8.14
CA LEU A 412 0.89 -11.22 -7.99
C LEU A 412 1.57 -11.62 -9.32
N ASN A 413 0.88 -11.42 -10.45
CA ASN A 413 1.43 -11.72 -11.77
C ASN A 413 2.30 -10.61 -12.35
N PHE A 414 2.42 -9.48 -11.66
CA PHE A 414 3.20 -8.34 -12.10
C PHE A 414 4.23 -7.97 -11.05
N GLN A 415 5.40 -7.60 -11.54
CA GLN A 415 6.43 -6.95 -10.75
C GLN A 415 6.90 -5.73 -11.51
N GLY A 416 7.39 -4.74 -10.81
CA GLY A 416 7.86 -3.56 -11.48
C GLY A 416 8.44 -2.51 -10.56
N ALA A 417 8.75 -1.37 -11.16
CA ALA A 417 9.23 -0.19 -10.46
C ALA A 417 8.77 1.09 -11.16
N ILE A 418 8.73 2.17 -10.40
CA ILE A 418 8.51 3.53 -10.88
C ILE A 418 9.84 4.25 -10.80
N PHE A 419 10.29 4.78 -11.93
CA PHE A 419 11.51 5.56 -12.05
C PHE A 419 11.14 7.03 -12.15
N GLU A 420 11.63 7.85 -11.25
CA GLU A 420 11.64 9.30 -11.41
C GLU A 420 12.96 9.70 -12.02
N ILE A 421 12.92 10.35 -13.16
CA ILE A 421 14.10 10.72 -13.96
C ILE A 421 14.10 12.21 -14.27
N GLU A 422 15.27 12.76 -14.48
CA GLU A 422 15.50 14.09 -15.06
C GLU A 422 16.47 13.95 -16.22
N ALA A 423 15.99 14.18 -17.43
CA ALA A 423 16.78 13.93 -18.63
C ALA A 423 16.44 14.91 -19.76
N PRO A 424 17.37 15.21 -20.69
CA PRO A 424 17.05 15.95 -21.89
C PRO A 424 16.21 15.10 -22.86
N LEU A 425 15.39 15.74 -23.67
CA LEU A 425 14.46 15.06 -24.62
C LEU A 425 15.18 14.12 -25.61
N ARG A 426 16.45 14.40 -25.93
CA ARG A 426 17.27 13.54 -26.79
C ARG A 426 17.74 12.25 -26.11
N SER A 427 17.58 12.14 -24.77
CA SER A 427 17.97 10.94 -24.04
C SER A 427 17.19 9.71 -24.50
N VAL A 428 17.80 8.54 -24.36
CA VAL A 428 17.17 7.24 -24.64
C VAL A 428 17.13 6.43 -23.36
N ILE A 429 15.96 5.85 -23.09
CA ILE A 429 15.73 4.88 -22.02
C ILE A 429 16.05 3.51 -22.58
N ASN A 430 17.08 2.87 -22.07
CA ASN A 430 17.48 1.51 -22.43
C ASN A 430 17.05 0.54 -21.33
N LEU A 431 16.19 -0.40 -21.70
CA LEU A 431 15.81 -1.53 -20.86
C LEU A 431 16.45 -2.79 -21.43
N ARG A 432 17.23 -3.46 -20.61
CA ARG A 432 17.84 -4.74 -20.95
C ARG A 432 17.24 -5.83 -20.07
N VAL A 433 16.81 -6.92 -20.68
CA VAL A 433 16.46 -8.18 -20.04
C VAL A 433 17.01 -9.28 -20.93
N ASP A 434 18.11 -9.90 -20.50
CA ASP A 434 18.84 -10.85 -21.34
C ASP A 434 17.95 -12.02 -21.83
N PRO A 435 17.99 -12.31 -23.15
CA PRO A 435 18.79 -11.68 -24.18
C PRO A 435 18.15 -10.42 -24.83
N SER A 436 16.94 -10.05 -24.45
CA SER A 436 16.13 -9.01 -25.10
C SER A 436 16.48 -7.59 -24.64
N ARG A 437 16.26 -6.63 -25.54
CA ARG A 437 16.48 -5.19 -25.27
C ARG A 437 15.33 -4.36 -25.83
N LEU A 438 15.01 -3.29 -25.11
CA LEU A 438 14.03 -2.29 -25.54
C LEU A 438 14.64 -0.90 -25.35
N SER A 439 14.82 -0.15 -26.43
CA SER A 439 15.28 1.24 -26.39
C SER A 439 14.12 2.15 -26.74
N VAL A 440 13.83 3.12 -25.87
CA VAL A 440 12.72 4.05 -26.01
C VAL A 440 13.27 5.48 -25.94
N PRO A 441 13.22 6.27 -27.03
CA PRO A 441 13.53 7.68 -26.98
C PRO A 441 12.66 8.37 -25.91
N PHE A 442 13.26 9.18 -25.06
CA PHE A 442 12.52 9.80 -23.95
C PHE A 442 11.38 10.69 -24.44
N ARG A 443 11.57 11.40 -25.56
CA ARG A 443 10.52 12.16 -26.24
C ARG A 443 9.30 11.30 -26.58
N ASP A 444 9.52 10.05 -27.01
CA ASP A 444 8.44 9.12 -27.35
C ASP A 444 7.78 8.55 -26.10
N ALA A 445 8.57 8.27 -25.05
CA ALA A 445 8.05 7.81 -23.76
C ALA A 445 7.06 8.82 -23.13
N LEU A 446 7.25 10.12 -23.36
CA LEU A 446 6.32 11.17 -22.91
C LEU A 446 4.97 11.15 -23.67
N ARG A 447 4.87 10.45 -24.78
CA ARG A 447 3.68 10.42 -25.65
C ARG A 447 2.93 9.10 -25.59
N THR A 448 3.66 7.98 -25.50
CA THR A 448 3.09 6.64 -25.63
C THR A 448 3.88 5.60 -24.86
N GLU A 449 3.23 4.50 -24.53
CA GLU A 449 3.86 3.31 -23.94
C GLU A 449 4.52 2.41 -24.99
N ARG A 450 5.32 1.45 -24.49
CA ARG A 450 5.95 0.38 -25.27
C ARG A 450 5.81 -0.97 -24.57
N VAL A 451 5.63 -2.02 -25.36
CA VAL A 451 5.60 -3.41 -24.89
C VAL A 451 6.66 -4.21 -25.62
N LEU A 452 7.46 -4.93 -24.85
CA LEU A 452 8.32 -6.02 -25.33
C LEU A 452 7.64 -7.33 -24.95
N ALA A 453 7.32 -8.17 -25.94
CA ALA A 453 6.78 -9.50 -25.73
C ALA A 453 7.83 -10.56 -26.10
N LEU A 454 8.01 -11.54 -25.23
CA LEU A 454 8.94 -12.66 -25.44
C LEU A 454 8.20 -13.80 -26.15
N THR A 455 7.80 -13.55 -27.40
CA THR A 455 7.00 -14.48 -28.20
C THR A 455 7.78 -15.73 -28.60
N GLU A 456 9.08 -15.62 -28.81
CA GLU A 456 9.96 -16.76 -29.11
C GLU A 456 9.99 -17.77 -27.95
N GLU A 457 10.07 -17.28 -26.70
CA GLU A 457 9.98 -18.15 -25.52
C GLU A 457 8.61 -18.84 -25.43
N ALA A 458 7.53 -18.14 -25.80
CA ALA A 458 6.19 -18.74 -25.81
C ALA A 458 6.06 -19.82 -26.90
N GLU A 459 6.64 -19.60 -28.07
CA GLU A 459 6.71 -20.61 -29.17
C GLU A 459 7.46 -21.86 -28.69
N GLU A 460 8.60 -21.67 -28.03
CA GLU A 460 9.40 -22.78 -27.50
C GLU A 460 8.63 -23.59 -26.46
N LEU A 461 7.98 -22.90 -25.52
CA LEU A 461 7.15 -23.52 -24.49
C LEU A 461 5.97 -24.31 -25.08
N ILE A 462 5.31 -23.76 -26.12
CA ILE A 462 4.20 -24.43 -26.81
C ILE A 462 4.71 -25.67 -27.55
N ARG A 463 5.83 -25.57 -28.24
CA ARG A 463 6.46 -26.71 -28.90
C ARG A 463 6.86 -27.82 -27.92
N GLU A 464 7.45 -27.45 -26.79
CA GLU A 464 7.87 -28.43 -25.78
C GLU A 464 6.71 -29.16 -25.09
N GLN A 465 5.64 -28.44 -24.77
CA GLN A 465 4.53 -29.00 -24.00
C GLN A 465 3.43 -29.64 -24.87
N PHE A 466 3.23 -29.14 -26.07
CA PHE A 466 2.13 -29.58 -26.95
C PHE A 466 2.62 -30.19 -28.29
N GLY A 467 3.91 -30.09 -28.60
CA GLY A 467 4.46 -30.55 -29.88
C GLY A 467 4.02 -29.71 -31.08
N LEU A 468 3.48 -28.50 -30.86
CA LEU A 468 2.95 -27.62 -31.88
C LEU A 468 3.99 -26.59 -32.34
N THR A 469 4.10 -26.42 -33.64
CA THR A 469 4.89 -25.36 -34.28
C THR A 469 3.98 -24.19 -34.67
N ARG A 470 4.59 -23.06 -35.03
CA ARG A 470 3.86 -21.86 -35.44
C ARG A 470 3.04 -22.10 -36.71
N GLU A 471 3.54 -22.91 -37.63
CA GLU A 471 2.87 -23.25 -38.88
C GLU A 471 1.64 -24.15 -38.67
N GLU A 472 1.62 -24.94 -37.60
CA GLU A 472 0.50 -25.82 -37.26
C GLU A 472 -0.60 -25.12 -36.47
N VAL A 473 -0.35 -23.90 -35.97
CA VAL A 473 -1.33 -23.12 -35.21
C VAL A 473 -2.02 -22.13 -36.15
N GLU A 474 -3.28 -22.39 -36.44
CA GLU A 474 -4.09 -21.54 -37.32
C GLU A 474 -4.24 -20.10 -36.80
N ASN A 475 -4.40 -19.94 -35.49
CA ASN A 475 -4.49 -18.62 -34.86
C ASN A 475 -3.21 -18.28 -34.06
N PRO A 476 -2.39 -17.34 -34.53
CA PRO A 476 -1.13 -16.96 -33.84
C PRO A 476 -1.31 -16.21 -32.51
N ASP A 477 -2.51 -15.82 -32.15
CA ASP A 477 -2.81 -15.11 -30.89
C ASP A 477 -2.34 -15.88 -29.66
N VAL A 478 -2.30 -17.20 -29.72
CA VAL A 478 -1.84 -18.07 -28.64
C VAL A 478 -0.39 -17.76 -28.21
N PHE A 479 0.48 -17.39 -29.16
CA PHE A 479 1.87 -17.02 -28.86
C PHE A 479 1.95 -15.69 -28.14
N TRP A 480 1.14 -14.71 -28.55
CA TRP A 480 1.04 -13.43 -27.85
C TRP A 480 0.40 -13.57 -26.47
N HIS A 481 -0.69 -14.31 -26.34
CA HIS A 481 -1.41 -14.49 -25.09
C HIS A 481 -0.56 -15.17 -24.02
N ASN A 482 0.36 -16.05 -24.41
CA ASN A 482 1.19 -16.81 -23.50
C ASN A 482 2.63 -16.29 -23.39
N ALA A 483 2.98 -15.26 -24.16
CA ALA A 483 4.28 -14.60 -24.02
C ALA A 483 4.37 -13.83 -22.69
N TRP A 484 5.49 -13.97 -22.03
CA TRP A 484 5.89 -13.02 -20.99
C TRP A 484 6.12 -11.64 -21.61
N LYS A 485 5.74 -10.58 -20.91
CA LYS A 485 5.81 -9.21 -21.45
C LYS A 485 6.43 -8.26 -20.43
N MET A 486 7.12 -7.26 -20.96
CA MET A 486 7.55 -6.07 -20.25
C MET A 486 6.85 -4.86 -20.86
N LYS A 487 6.22 -4.04 -20.03
CA LYS A 487 5.61 -2.77 -20.44
C LYS A 487 6.35 -1.59 -19.82
N VAL A 488 6.73 -0.64 -20.66
CA VAL A 488 7.13 0.71 -20.30
C VAL A 488 5.92 1.60 -20.47
N TYR A 489 5.42 2.12 -19.38
CA TYR A 489 4.27 3.02 -19.41
C TYR A 489 4.69 4.41 -19.87
N ARG A 490 3.74 5.19 -20.33
CA ARG A 490 3.98 6.58 -20.70
C ARG A 490 4.59 7.34 -19.53
N ALA A 491 5.66 8.08 -19.82
CA ALA A 491 6.27 8.97 -18.84
C ALA A 491 5.35 10.18 -18.59
N ILE A 492 5.16 10.50 -17.32
CA ILE A 492 4.36 11.63 -16.86
C ILE A 492 5.32 12.71 -16.40
N PRO A 493 5.35 13.89 -17.00
CA PRO A 493 6.18 15.01 -16.54
C PRO A 493 5.71 15.54 -15.20
N TYR A 494 6.61 16.27 -14.51
CA TYR A 494 6.39 16.77 -13.14
C TYR A 494 5.06 17.49 -12.96
N GLU A 495 4.68 18.34 -13.91
CA GLU A 495 3.41 19.06 -13.91
C GLU A 495 2.18 18.12 -13.90
N GLY A 496 2.31 16.88 -14.38
CA GLY A 496 1.23 15.91 -14.43
C GLY A 496 1.02 15.15 -13.12
N TYR A 497 2.05 15.01 -12.29
CA TYR A 497 1.97 14.27 -11.02
C TYR A 497 2.18 15.15 -9.78
N HIS A 498 2.35 16.46 -9.95
CA HIS A 498 2.45 17.43 -8.87
C HIS A 498 1.29 18.41 -8.92
N ALA A 499 0.69 18.67 -7.77
CA ALA A 499 -0.32 19.72 -7.60
C ALA A 499 -0.11 20.40 -6.25
N ARG A 500 -0.27 21.72 -6.23
CA ARG A 500 -0.25 22.55 -5.02
C ARG A 500 -1.30 23.64 -5.15
N PHE A 501 -2.17 23.74 -4.16
CA PHE A 501 -3.24 24.75 -4.14
C PHE A 501 -3.66 25.09 -2.73
N SER A 502 -4.42 26.18 -2.57
CA SER A 502 -5.16 26.50 -1.35
C SER A 502 -6.64 26.68 -1.66
N HIS A 503 -7.47 26.44 -0.64
CA HIS A 503 -8.91 26.67 -0.64
C HIS A 503 -9.31 27.38 0.65
N ILE A 504 -10.23 28.35 0.54
CA ILE A 504 -10.78 29.06 1.70
C ILE A 504 -12.16 28.48 1.99
N ASP A 505 -12.37 28.04 3.22
CA ASP A 505 -13.67 27.63 3.73
C ASP A 505 -14.18 28.67 4.74
N ASP A 506 -15.32 29.27 4.47
CA ASP A 506 -15.99 30.28 5.28
C ASP A 506 -17.28 29.77 5.93
N ASP A 507 -17.66 28.53 5.68
CA ASP A 507 -18.89 27.92 6.18
C ASP A 507 -18.68 27.21 7.54
N VAL A 508 -19.46 27.61 8.55
CA VAL A 508 -19.48 26.97 9.87
C VAL A 508 -20.66 26.02 9.96
N GLU A 509 -20.47 24.78 9.44
CA GLU A 509 -21.53 23.76 9.51
C GLU A 509 -21.80 23.24 10.92
N ARG A 510 -20.74 23.09 11.75
CA ARG A 510 -20.78 22.52 13.10
C ARG A 510 -19.89 23.32 14.05
N SER A 511 -20.08 23.15 15.35
CA SER A 511 -19.17 23.70 16.38
C SER A 511 -17.74 23.10 16.27
N GLU A 512 -17.61 21.87 15.80
CA GLU A 512 -16.36 21.25 15.41
C GLU A 512 -16.52 20.56 14.04
N ASN A 513 -15.69 20.94 13.08
CA ASN A 513 -15.67 20.38 11.75
C ASN A 513 -14.41 19.54 11.55
N TYR A 514 -14.49 18.40 10.87
CA TYR A 514 -13.32 17.63 10.45
C TYR A 514 -13.12 17.74 8.95
N TYR A 515 -11.85 17.75 8.55
CA TYR A 515 -11.43 17.82 7.15
C TYR A 515 -10.38 16.76 6.88
N TYR A 516 -10.48 16.07 5.74
CA TYR A 516 -9.40 15.25 5.21
C TYR A 516 -9.32 15.37 3.69
N VAL A 517 -8.21 14.93 3.12
CA VAL A 517 -7.95 14.99 1.68
C VAL A 517 -7.95 13.58 1.11
N ARG A 518 -8.65 13.43 -0.02
CA ARG A 518 -8.62 12.23 -0.85
C ARG A 518 -8.01 12.54 -2.21
N VAL A 519 -6.98 11.79 -2.60
CA VAL A 519 -6.27 11.92 -3.88
C VAL A 519 -6.59 10.73 -4.76
N THR A 520 -6.88 10.97 -6.04
CA THR A 520 -7.05 9.92 -7.06
C THR A 520 -6.09 10.20 -8.22
N GLN A 521 -5.32 9.20 -8.63
CA GLN A 521 -4.49 9.22 -9.83
C GLN A 521 -5.21 8.53 -11.00
N LEU A 522 -4.86 8.87 -12.25
CA LEU A 522 -5.42 8.25 -13.47
C LEU A 522 -5.19 6.73 -13.56
N ASN A 523 -4.22 6.18 -12.84
CA ASN A 523 -3.98 4.74 -12.76
C ASN A 523 -4.82 4.04 -11.68
N GLY A 524 -5.76 4.75 -11.05
CA GLY A 524 -6.63 4.24 -9.99
C GLY A 524 -6.01 4.16 -8.60
N GLN A 525 -4.74 4.56 -8.43
CA GLN A 525 -4.14 4.59 -7.10
C GLN A 525 -4.60 5.83 -6.32
N MET A 526 -4.77 5.67 -5.01
CA MET A 526 -5.36 6.69 -4.15
C MET A 526 -4.54 6.93 -2.88
N ALA A 527 -4.80 8.08 -2.24
CA ALA A 527 -4.33 8.41 -0.90
C ALA A 527 -5.43 9.09 -0.09
N TRP A 528 -5.41 8.91 1.24
CA TRP A 528 -6.31 9.56 2.20
C TRP A 528 -5.51 10.11 3.37
N SER A 529 -5.57 11.43 3.60
CA SER A 529 -4.92 12.03 4.78
C SER A 529 -5.67 11.68 6.06
N SER A 530 -4.97 11.72 7.20
CA SER A 530 -5.64 11.85 8.48
C SER A 530 -6.39 13.18 8.58
N PRO A 531 -7.51 13.24 9.33
CA PRO A 531 -8.26 14.47 9.48
C PRO A 531 -7.53 15.54 10.29
N ILE A 532 -7.96 16.80 10.08
CA ILE A 532 -7.72 17.95 10.95
C ILE A 532 -9.09 18.39 11.48
N TRP A 533 -9.18 18.66 12.79
CA TRP A 533 -10.41 19.11 13.44
C TRP A 533 -10.31 20.58 13.79
N VAL A 534 -11.28 21.36 13.34
CA VAL A 534 -11.37 22.80 13.61
C VAL A 534 -12.59 23.07 14.47
N ARG A 535 -12.36 23.54 15.70
CA ARG A 535 -13.41 24.05 16.59
C ARG A 535 -13.66 25.51 16.27
N PHE A 536 -14.93 25.85 16.08
CA PHE A 536 -15.32 27.24 15.85
C PHE A 536 -15.15 28.06 17.14
N GLU A 537 -14.51 29.23 17.02
CA GLU A 537 -14.45 30.27 18.03
C GLU A 537 -15.31 31.46 17.56
N GLU A 538 -16.20 31.98 18.46
CA GLU A 538 -17.04 33.15 18.19
C GLU A 538 -16.22 34.46 18.06
#